data_b2de75208fc1ca42f309c3b1243d394d
#
_entry.id   b2de75208fc1ca42f309c3b1243d394d
#
_cell.length_a   1.000
_cell.length_b   1.000
_cell.length_c   1.000
_cell.angle_alpha   90.00
_cell.angle_beta   90.00
_cell.angle_gamma   90.00
#
_symmetry.space_group_name_H-M   'P 1'
#
loop_
_entity.id
_entity.type
_entity.pdbx_description
1 polymer ?
#
loop_
_entity_poly.entity_id
_entity_poly.type
_entity_poly.pdbx_seq_one_letter_code
_entity_poly.pdbx_strand_id
1 'polypeptide(L)'
;MKNIRNFSIIAHIDHGKSTLADRLIQECGAVSDREMSSQIMDTMDIEKERGITIKAQSVRLNYALNGQNFVLNLIDTPGHVDFSYEVSRSLASCEGALLVVDASQGVEAQTIANVYIALENNLEIIPVINKIDLPAADPARVKDEIEHIIGLDCSGAIEVSAKTGVGIKELLEAIITRIPAPNGDTNKPTKALIYDSWFDNYLGALALVRVYDGEISKNDEILVMGTGKKHIVLDLMYPNPIAPIKTKSLAAGEVGIVVLGLKNVSDVQVGDTVTQARNPLKEPVGGFERAKPFVFAGLYPIETDKFEDLRDALDKLKLNDSSISYEPETSVALGFGFRVGFLGLLHMEVVKERLEREFDLDLIATAPTVTYEVLQTDGVNLKIQNPSQLPPVNKIDSILEPYVKATIITPSEFLGNIITLLNNRRGIQTKMDYITTDRVLLEYDIPMNEIVMDFYDKLKSSTKGYASFDYEPSDYRVGDLVKLDVKVAGETVDALSIIVPESKAQTKGRDFVKAMKEIVPRQLFEVAIQASIGNKIIARETVKSMGKNVTAKCYGGDITRKRKLLEKQKEGKKRMKAIGKVNLPQEAFLSVLKID
;
A
#
# COMPACT_ATOMS: atom_id res chain seq x y z
N MET A 1 22.82 -18.76 20.66
CA MET A 1 21.82 -17.74 20.98
C MET A 1 22.41 -16.48 21.64
N LYS A 2 23.22 -16.53 22.69
CA LYS A 2 23.73 -15.32 23.40
C LYS A 2 24.34 -14.23 22.49
N ASN A 3 24.94 -14.64 21.38
CA ASN A 3 25.59 -13.74 20.43
C ASN A 3 24.72 -13.38 19.22
N ILE A 4 23.42 -13.69 19.22
CA ILE A 4 22.48 -13.31 18.15
C ILE A 4 21.70 -12.07 18.58
N ARG A 5 21.46 -11.14 17.64
CA ARG A 5 20.56 -10.00 17.78
C ARG A 5 19.67 -9.92 16.55
N ASN A 6 18.37 -9.99 16.76
CA ASN A 6 17.38 -9.79 15.70
C ASN A 6 16.73 -8.44 15.91
N PHE A 7 16.83 -7.58 14.95
CA PHE A 7 16.33 -6.21 15.06
C PHE A 7 15.84 -5.68 13.73
N SER A 8 14.97 -4.71 13.80
CA SER A 8 14.44 -3.99 12.64
C SER A 8 14.78 -2.50 12.72
N ILE A 9 14.71 -1.83 11.59
CA ILE A 9 14.79 -0.37 11.51
C ILE A 9 13.39 0.16 11.22
N ILE A 10 12.86 1.00 12.11
CA ILE A 10 11.60 1.71 11.95
C ILE A 10 11.88 3.20 11.80
N ALA A 11 11.27 3.82 10.80
CA ALA A 11 11.49 5.22 10.48
C ALA A 11 10.31 5.78 9.68
N HIS A 12 10.14 7.09 9.73
CA HIS A 12 9.33 7.80 8.74
C HIS A 12 10.02 7.79 7.36
N ILE A 13 9.26 8.02 6.30
CA ILE A 13 9.78 8.19 4.93
C ILE A 13 10.82 9.31 4.94
N ASP A 14 11.91 9.13 4.20
CA ASP A 14 13.02 10.08 4.08
C ASP A 14 13.84 10.36 5.36
N HIS A 15 13.60 9.68 6.49
CA HIS A 15 14.45 9.80 7.69
C HIS A 15 15.80 9.08 7.55
N GLY A 16 16.05 8.40 6.43
CA GLY A 16 17.32 7.79 6.08
C GLY A 16 17.48 6.33 6.50
N LYS A 17 16.38 5.59 6.61
CA LYS A 17 16.32 4.17 6.96
C LYS A 17 17.23 3.32 6.06
N SER A 18 17.02 3.31 4.74
CA SER A 18 17.79 2.50 3.78
C SER A 18 19.27 2.90 3.75
N THR A 19 19.57 4.21 3.89
CA THR A 19 20.96 4.69 3.99
C THR A 19 21.65 4.18 5.27
N LEU A 20 20.91 4.11 6.39
CA LEU A 20 21.44 3.56 7.64
C LEU A 20 21.68 2.05 7.53
N ALA A 21 20.75 1.31 6.92
CA ALA A 21 20.90 -0.11 6.63
C ALA A 21 22.16 -0.39 5.77
N ASP A 22 22.37 0.38 4.70
CA ASP A 22 23.56 0.32 3.86
C ASP A 22 24.84 0.51 4.67
N ARG A 23 24.87 1.48 5.60
CA ARG A 23 26.04 1.74 6.46
C ARG A 23 26.31 0.61 7.43
N LEU A 24 25.28 0.03 8.04
CA LEU A 24 25.43 -1.15 8.91
C LEU A 24 26.00 -2.34 8.14
N ILE A 25 25.51 -2.59 6.93
CA ILE A 25 25.99 -3.65 6.02
C ILE A 25 27.45 -3.43 5.66
N GLN A 26 27.84 -2.20 5.32
CA GLN A 26 29.21 -1.82 4.97
C GLN A 26 30.16 -1.97 6.15
N GLU A 27 29.81 -1.42 7.34
CA GLU A 27 30.67 -1.48 8.53
C GLU A 27 30.87 -2.92 9.03
N CYS A 28 29.87 -3.79 8.85
CA CYS A 28 29.97 -5.22 9.13
C CYS A 28 30.75 -6.00 8.06
N GLY A 29 31.13 -5.38 6.94
CA GLY A 29 31.88 -6.04 5.86
C GLY A 29 31.10 -7.14 5.14
N ALA A 30 29.76 -7.09 5.16
CA ALA A 30 28.93 -8.10 4.51
C ALA A 30 28.95 -8.00 2.98
N VAL A 31 29.33 -6.82 2.47
CA VAL A 31 29.46 -6.50 1.05
C VAL A 31 30.79 -5.78 0.84
N SER A 32 31.52 -6.10 -0.22
CA SER A 32 32.76 -5.40 -0.54
C SER A 32 32.48 -3.98 -1.06
N ASP A 33 33.40 -3.03 -0.85
CA ASP A 33 33.24 -1.64 -1.32
C ASP A 33 33.00 -1.53 -2.84
N ARG A 34 33.39 -2.52 -3.63
CA ARG A 34 33.18 -2.56 -5.09
C ARG A 34 31.78 -3.01 -5.48
N GLU A 35 31.14 -3.81 -4.64
CA GLU A 35 29.79 -4.36 -4.85
C GLU A 35 28.73 -3.52 -4.14
N MET A 36 29.15 -2.58 -3.29
CA MET A 36 28.24 -1.70 -2.57
C MET A 36 27.55 -0.75 -3.54
N SER A 37 26.23 -0.81 -3.58
CA SER A 37 25.36 0.13 -4.28
C SER A 37 24.51 0.89 -3.29
N SER A 38 24.00 2.06 -3.65
CA SER A 38 23.03 2.76 -2.83
C SER A 38 21.74 1.95 -2.74
N GLN A 39 21.14 1.87 -1.56
CA GLN A 39 19.90 1.14 -1.29
C GLN A 39 20.03 -0.35 -1.69
N ILE A 40 21.09 -1.00 -1.20
CA ILE A 40 21.39 -2.40 -1.56
C ILE A 40 20.29 -3.37 -1.10
N MET A 41 19.52 -3.00 -0.06
CA MET A 41 18.38 -3.77 0.44
C MET A 41 17.16 -3.61 -0.46
N ASP A 42 16.99 -2.49 -1.16
CA ASP A 42 15.87 -2.25 -2.06
C ASP A 42 16.12 -2.98 -3.40
N THR A 43 15.47 -4.12 -3.59
CA THR A 43 15.74 -5.02 -4.73
C THR A 43 14.89 -4.71 -5.95
N MET A 44 13.77 -4.02 -5.79
CA MET A 44 12.88 -3.63 -6.89
C MET A 44 13.29 -2.29 -7.49
N ASP A 45 13.22 -2.17 -8.82
CA ASP A 45 13.47 -0.90 -9.50
C ASP A 45 12.50 0.21 -9.03
N ILE A 46 11.24 -0.16 -8.77
CA ILE A 46 10.20 0.75 -8.24
C ILE A 46 10.58 1.31 -6.87
N GLU A 47 11.19 0.50 -5.99
CA GLU A 47 11.67 0.95 -4.67
C GLU A 47 12.73 2.05 -4.83
N LYS A 48 13.70 1.82 -5.72
CA LYS A 48 14.80 2.77 -5.99
C LYS A 48 14.30 4.05 -6.67
N GLU A 49 13.40 3.93 -7.63
CA GLU A 49 12.82 5.09 -8.34
C GLU A 49 11.97 5.96 -7.42
N ARG A 50 11.18 5.35 -6.53
CA ARG A 50 10.31 6.07 -5.60
C ARG A 50 10.99 6.46 -4.29
N GLY A 51 12.17 5.90 -4.01
CA GLY A 51 12.91 6.13 -2.76
C GLY A 51 12.22 5.55 -1.52
N ILE A 52 11.41 4.51 -1.67
CA ILE A 52 10.66 3.87 -0.58
C ILE A 52 10.90 2.37 -0.57
N THR A 53 11.04 1.77 0.59
CA THR A 53 11.01 0.32 0.74
C THR A 53 9.56 -0.16 0.67
N ILE A 54 9.27 -1.09 -0.21
CA ILE A 54 7.94 -1.68 -0.41
C ILE A 54 7.86 -3.02 0.31
N LYS A 55 8.87 -3.88 0.13
CA LYS A 55 8.93 -5.20 0.72
C LYS A 55 10.02 -5.30 1.80
N ALA A 56 9.68 -5.89 2.94
CA ALA A 56 10.66 -6.15 3.99
C ALA A 56 11.78 -7.07 3.48
N GLN A 57 13.02 -6.71 3.76
CA GLN A 57 14.21 -7.46 3.40
C GLN A 57 14.98 -7.86 4.66
N SER A 58 15.62 -9.03 4.62
CA SER A 58 16.41 -9.50 5.76
C SER A 58 17.84 -9.75 5.34
N VAL A 59 18.77 -9.42 6.23
CA VAL A 59 20.19 -9.67 6.02
C VAL A 59 20.84 -10.14 7.32
N ARG A 60 21.75 -11.13 7.20
CA ARG A 60 22.60 -11.61 8.30
C ARG A 60 23.95 -10.94 8.22
N LEU A 61 24.31 -10.22 9.28
CA LEU A 61 25.58 -9.54 9.43
C LEU A 61 26.41 -10.19 10.52
N ASN A 62 27.74 -10.15 10.39
CA ASN A 62 28.66 -10.59 11.43
C ASN A 62 29.47 -9.40 11.91
N TYR A 63 29.54 -9.21 13.21
CA TYR A 63 30.32 -8.12 13.80
C TYR A 63 31.12 -8.62 15.02
N ALA A 64 32.38 -8.21 15.11
CA ALA A 64 33.25 -8.55 16.22
C ALA A 64 33.35 -7.39 17.23
N LEU A 65 32.94 -7.63 18.46
CA LEU A 65 33.05 -6.66 19.56
C LEU A 65 33.83 -7.29 20.71
N ASN A 66 34.90 -6.65 21.16
CA ASN A 66 35.75 -7.11 22.28
C ASN A 66 36.22 -8.55 22.13
N GLY A 67 36.56 -8.99 20.90
CA GLY A 67 37.04 -10.34 20.61
C GLY A 67 35.93 -11.42 20.56
N GLN A 68 34.66 -11.04 20.69
CA GLN A 68 33.52 -11.94 20.52
C GLN A 68 32.82 -11.66 19.20
N ASN A 69 32.44 -12.70 18.47
CA ASN A 69 31.68 -12.57 17.24
C ASN A 69 30.19 -12.62 17.54
N PHE A 70 29.47 -11.63 17.00
CA PHE A 70 28.03 -11.52 17.07
C PHE A 70 27.41 -11.69 15.68
N VAL A 71 26.22 -12.27 15.67
CA VAL A 71 25.36 -12.37 14.50
C VAL A 71 24.24 -11.37 14.67
N LEU A 72 24.13 -10.46 13.73
CA LEU A 72 23.13 -9.41 13.68
C LEU A 72 22.19 -9.71 12.51
N ASN A 73 20.94 -10.07 12.78
CA ASN A 73 19.92 -10.24 11.76
C ASN A 73 19.14 -8.94 11.68
N LEU A 74 19.42 -8.16 10.64
CA LEU A 74 18.71 -6.93 10.33
C LEU A 74 17.52 -7.25 9.44
N ILE A 75 16.33 -6.79 9.84
CA ILE A 75 15.12 -6.87 9.05
C ILE A 75 14.73 -5.43 8.69
N ASP A 76 14.90 -5.05 7.43
CA ASP A 76 14.50 -3.74 6.92
C ASP A 76 13.01 -3.75 6.62
N THR A 77 12.26 -2.75 7.12
CA THR A 77 10.80 -2.68 7.02
C THR A 77 10.35 -1.50 6.16
N PRO A 78 9.21 -1.60 5.47
CA PRO A 78 8.61 -0.43 4.83
C PRO A 78 8.33 0.69 5.82
N GLY A 79 8.37 1.94 5.34
CA GLY A 79 8.05 3.11 6.17
C GLY A 79 6.65 3.69 5.96
N HIS A 80 5.89 3.20 4.96
CA HIS A 80 4.59 3.76 4.58
C HIS A 80 3.43 3.01 5.24
N VAL A 81 2.37 3.75 5.60
CA VAL A 81 1.17 3.20 6.27
C VAL A 81 0.51 2.04 5.52
N ASP A 82 0.45 2.10 4.19
CA ASP A 82 -0.13 1.02 3.36
C ASP A 82 0.58 -0.33 3.57
N PHE A 83 1.81 -0.32 4.07
CA PHE A 83 2.61 -1.52 4.34
C PHE A 83 2.75 -1.84 5.84
N SER A 84 1.92 -1.26 6.70
CA SER A 84 1.94 -1.48 8.16
C SER A 84 1.83 -2.95 8.55
N TYR A 85 1.12 -3.76 7.76
CA TYR A 85 1.06 -5.20 7.92
C TYR A 85 2.44 -5.89 7.77
N GLU A 86 3.25 -5.45 6.80
CA GLU A 86 4.63 -5.95 6.65
C GLU A 86 5.52 -5.52 7.81
N VAL A 87 5.33 -4.30 8.32
CA VAL A 87 6.04 -3.81 9.51
C VAL A 87 5.72 -4.68 10.72
N SER A 88 4.44 -4.91 11.00
CA SER A 88 3.99 -5.70 12.16
C SER A 88 4.59 -7.12 12.17
N ARG A 89 4.53 -7.84 11.05
CA ARG A 89 5.07 -9.19 10.98
C ARG A 89 6.59 -9.26 11.07
N SER A 90 7.28 -8.26 10.54
CA SER A 90 8.74 -8.15 10.63
C SER A 90 9.18 -7.88 12.06
N LEU A 91 8.50 -6.95 12.75
CA LEU A 91 8.78 -6.61 14.14
C LEU A 91 8.54 -7.80 15.08
N ALA A 92 7.48 -8.59 14.86
CA ALA A 92 7.23 -9.78 15.66
C ALA A 92 8.35 -10.84 15.56
N SER A 93 9.21 -10.76 14.55
CA SER A 93 10.37 -11.65 14.38
C SER A 93 11.65 -11.14 15.05
N CYS A 94 11.59 -9.98 15.71
CA CYS A 94 12.70 -9.27 16.33
C CYS A 94 12.62 -9.27 17.85
N GLU A 95 13.75 -8.97 18.50
CA GLU A 95 13.87 -8.65 19.91
C GLU A 95 14.10 -7.15 20.14
N GLY A 96 14.43 -6.38 19.10
CA GLY A 96 14.62 -4.94 19.21
C GLY A 96 14.32 -4.19 17.93
N ALA A 97 14.20 -2.86 18.06
CA ALA A 97 13.98 -1.95 16.94
C ALA A 97 14.86 -0.68 17.09
N LEU A 98 15.40 -0.22 15.96
CA LEU A 98 16.06 1.08 15.88
C LEU A 98 15.02 2.11 15.43
N LEU A 99 14.68 3.04 16.28
CA LEU A 99 13.79 4.15 15.96
C LEU A 99 14.59 5.29 15.35
N VAL A 100 14.59 5.42 14.03
CA VAL A 100 15.36 6.43 13.31
C VAL A 100 14.54 7.68 13.11
N VAL A 101 15.01 8.80 13.65
CA VAL A 101 14.37 10.12 13.54
C VAL A 101 15.36 11.11 12.94
N ASP A 102 14.91 11.89 11.96
CA ASP A 102 15.70 12.94 11.33
C ASP A 102 15.91 14.10 12.30
N ALA A 103 17.17 14.49 12.54
CA ALA A 103 17.54 15.57 13.46
C ALA A 103 16.98 16.94 13.06
N SER A 104 16.58 17.13 11.80
CA SER A 104 16.00 18.39 11.31
C SER A 104 14.48 18.39 11.32
N GLN A 105 13.84 17.24 11.00
CA GLN A 105 12.38 17.13 10.89
C GLN A 105 11.72 16.79 12.23
N GLY A 106 12.35 15.92 13.05
CA GLY A 106 11.78 15.46 14.32
C GLY A 106 10.76 14.32 14.17
N VAL A 107 9.89 14.19 15.17
CA VAL A 107 8.88 13.11 15.23
C VAL A 107 7.76 13.35 14.21
N GLU A 108 7.43 12.33 13.42
CA GLU A 108 6.39 12.36 12.40
C GLU A 108 5.29 11.32 12.72
N ALA A 109 4.10 11.40 12.07
CA ALA A 109 2.95 10.55 12.39
C ALA A 109 3.26 9.05 12.30
N GLN A 110 3.97 8.62 11.24
CA GLN A 110 4.37 7.22 11.07
C GLN A 110 5.39 6.76 12.12
N THR A 111 6.19 7.68 12.67
CA THR A 111 7.12 7.38 13.77
C THR A 111 6.34 6.86 14.98
N ILE A 112 5.25 7.54 15.33
CA ILE A 112 4.38 7.19 16.46
C ILE A 112 3.74 5.81 16.21
N ALA A 113 3.11 5.62 15.06
CA ALA A 113 2.44 4.36 14.72
C ALA A 113 3.41 3.16 14.78
N ASN A 114 4.60 3.29 14.18
CA ASN A 114 5.60 2.22 14.18
C ASN A 114 6.12 1.90 15.59
N VAL A 115 6.25 2.90 16.47
CA VAL A 115 6.65 2.68 17.86
C VAL A 115 5.57 1.90 18.63
N TYR A 116 4.29 2.23 18.45
CA TYR A 116 3.22 1.47 19.09
C TYR A 116 3.24 -0.01 18.66
N ILE A 117 3.42 -0.29 17.37
CA ILE A 117 3.56 -1.68 16.88
C ILE A 117 4.78 -2.37 17.53
N ALA A 118 5.91 -1.67 17.69
CA ALA A 118 7.09 -2.21 18.35
C ALA A 118 6.84 -2.51 19.84
N LEU A 119 6.15 -1.61 20.54
CA LEU A 119 5.76 -1.79 21.95
C LEU A 119 4.78 -2.95 22.15
N GLU A 120 3.79 -3.11 21.28
CA GLU A 120 2.87 -4.24 21.28
C GLU A 120 3.59 -5.60 21.16
N ASN A 121 4.71 -5.62 20.43
CA ASN A 121 5.58 -6.78 20.29
C ASN A 121 6.63 -6.89 21.42
N ASN A 122 6.60 -6.02 22.43
CA ASN A 122 7.54 -5.98 23.55
C ASN A 122 9.02 -5.85 23.11
N LEU A 123 9.30 -5.08 22.08
CA LEU A 123 10.66 -4.88 21.57
C LEU A 123 11.42 -3.86 22.41
N GLU A 124 12.73 -4.08 22.56
CA GLU A 124 13.65 -3.04 23.04
C GLU A 124 13.83 -1.99 21.94
N ILE A 125 13.52 -0.73 22.23
CA ILE A 125 13.61 0.36 21.24
C ILE A 125 14.83 1.21 21.53
N ILE A 126 15.70 1.36 20.52
CA ILE A 126 16.88 2.23 20.59
C ILE A 126 16.58 3.48 19.75
N PRO A 127 16.42 4.68 20.36
CA PRO A 127 16.30 5.93 19.63
C PRO A 127 17.62 6.26 18.90
N VAL A 128 17.51 6.58 17.60
CA VAL A 128 18.63 6.93 16.71
C VAL A 128 18.30 8.26 16.04
N ILE A 129 19.07 9.30 16.37
CA ILE A 129 18.91 10.63 15.79
C ILE A 129 19.84 10.73 14.58
N ASN A 130 19.25 10.67 13.38
CA ASN A 130 20.00 10.64 12.12
C ASN A 130 20.11 12.02 11.46
N LYS A 131 21.00 12.12 10.48
CA LYS A 131 21.27 13.33 9.69
C LYS A 131 21.83 14.51 10.52
N ILE A 132 22.62 14.22 11.55
CA ILE A 132 23.27 15.25 12.36
C ILE A 132 24.25 16.13 11.58
N ASP A 133 24.59 15.74 10.36
CA ASP A 133 25.43 16.48 9.41
C ASP A 133 24.71 17.66 8.74
N LEU A 134 23.38 17.75 8.85
CA LEU A 134 22.61 18.83 8.25
C LEU A 134 22.74 20.14 9.05
N PRO A 135 22.81 21.31 8.38
CA PRO A 135 22.88 22.61 9.07
C PRO A 135 21.67 22.91 9.96
N ALA A 136 20.50 22.33 9.65
CA ALA A 136 19.27 22.49 10.40
C ALA A 136 19.05 21.41 11.47
N ALA A 137 20.06 20.55 11.72
CA ALA A 137 19.94 19.48 12.70
C ALA A 137 19.91 20.04 14.13
N ASP A 138 18.94 19.60 14.92
CA ASP A 138 18.80 19.91 16.34
C ASP A 138 18.50 18.64 17.13
N PRO A 139 19.51 17.82 17.44
CA PRO A 139 19.35 16.58 18.18
C PRO A 139 18.68 16.75 19.55
N ALA A 140 18.96 17.85 20.24
CA ALA A 140 18.40 18.09 21.57
C ALA A 140 16.87 18.27 21.51
N ARG A 141 16.39 19.10 20.59
CA ARG A 141 14.96 19.28 20.34
C ARG A 141 14.28 17.97 19.99
N VAL A 142 14.89 17.16 19.11
CA VAL A 142 14.30 15.90 18.67
C VAL A 142 14.23 14.87 19.80
N LYS A 143 15.21 14.81 20.70
CA LYS A 143 15.16 13.97 21.90
C LYS A 143 13.99 14.39 22.80
N ASP A 144 13.83 15.69 23.05
CA ASP A 144 12.72 16.22 23.83
C ASP A 144 11.35 15.90 23.19
N GLU A 145 11.24 15.97 21.84
CA GLU A 145 10.03 15.58 21.12
C GLU A 145 9.71 14.08 21.31
N ILE A 146 10.69 13.19 21.20
CA ILE A 146 10.50 11.74 21.39
C ILE A 146 10.03 11.43 22.81
N GLU A 147 10.65 12.06 23.82
CA GLU A 147 10.26 11.88 25.22
C GLU A 147 8.84 12.39 25.51
N HIS A 148 8.47 13.56 24.99
CA HIS A 148 7.15 14.15 25.24
C HIS A 148 6.02 13.48 24.47
N ILE A 149 6.23 13.10 23.19
CA ILE A 149 5.18 12.57 22.33
C ILE A 149 5.01 11.07 22.52
N ILE A 150 6.14 10.36 22.58
CA ILE A 150 6.17 8.89 22.55
C ILE A 150 6.35 8.34 23.98
N GLY A 151 7.03 9.08 24.86
CA GLY A 151 7.33 8.65 26.22
C GLY A 151 8.54 7.71 26.32
N LEU A 152 9.42 7.69 25.30
CA LEU A 152 10.65 6.90 25.31
C LEU A 152 11.80 7.71 25.91
N ASP A 153 12.56 7.10 26.82
CA ASP A 153 13.79 7.69 27.38
C ASP A 153 14.86 7.86 26.28
N CYS A 154 15.25 9.10 26.01
CA CYS A 154 16.28 9.46 25.04
C CYS A 154 17.64 9.78 25.65
N SER A 155 17.84 9.57 26.97
CA SER A 155 19.15 9.77 27.63
C SER A 155 20.27 8.94 26.99
N GLY A 156 19.94 7.78 26.43
CA GLY A 156 20.81 6.90 25.70
C GLY A 156 20.63 6.92 24.17
N ALA A 157 20.01 7.93 23.60
CA ALA A 157 19.84 8.03 22.15
C ALA A 157 21.18 8.17 21.41
N ILE A 158 21.31 7.46 20.28
CA ILE A 158 22.55 7.47 19.49
C ILE A 158 22.41 8.49 18.36
N GLU A 159 23.35 9.42 18.30
CA GLU A 159 23.41 10.44 17.25
C GLU A 159 24.28 9.95 16.09
N VAL A 160 23.71 9.91 14.88
CA VAL A 160 24.38 9.37 13.70
C VAL A 160 24.22 10.25 12.47
N SER A 161 25.17 10.13 11.56
CA SER A 161 24.97 10.50 10.17
C SER A 161 25.19 9.29 9.29
N ALA A 162 24.12 8.68 8.82
CA ALA A 162 24.18 7.57 7.88
C ALA A 162 24.93 7.94 6.59
N LYS A 163 24.86 9.21 6.17
CA LYS A 163 25.55 9.71 4.99
C LYS A 163 27.07 9.75 5.17
N THR A 164 27.57 10.22 6.32
CA THR A 164 29.00 10.40 6.57
C THR A 164 29.65 9.24 7.33
N GLY A 165 28.83 8.36 7.94
CA GLY A 165 29.30 7.22 8.73
C GLY A 165 29.59 7.55 10.21
N VAL A 166 29.32 8.79 10.65
CA VAL A 166 29.50 9.19 12.06
C VAL A 166 28.49 8.44 12.95
N GLY A 167 28.95 7.95 14.11
CA GLY A 167 28.10 7.29 15.12
C GLY A 167 27.71 5.84 14.81
N ILE A 168 28.14 5.26 13.68
CA ILE A 168 27.72 3.90 13.26
C ILE A 168 28.33 2.81 14.16
N LYS A 169 29.56 2.98 14.61
CA LYS A 169 30.21 2.00 15.52
C LYS A 169 29.53 2.01 16.90
N GLU A 170 29.25 3.16 17.42
CA GLU A 170 28.51 3.36 18.67
C GLU A 170 27.10 2.75 18.58
N LEU A 171 26.46 2.86 17.42
CA LEU A 171 25.18 2.25 17.15
C LEU A 171 25.28 0.71 17.15
N LEU A 172 26.30 0.13 16.50
CA LEU A 172 26.53 -1.32 16.51
C LEU A 172 26.82 -1.85 17.93
N GLU A 173 27.59 -1.11 18.74
CA GLU A 173 27.79 -1.43 20.14
C GLU A 173 26.49 -1.36 20.96
N ALA A 174 25.64 -0.35 20.71
CA ALA A 174 24.34 -0.24 21.36
C ALA A 174 23.39 -1.38 20.98
N ILE A 175 23.34 -1.79 19.71
CA ILE A 175 22.58 -2.95 19.23
C ILE A 175 22.99 -4.22 20.01
N ILE A 176 24.30 -4.47 20.15
CA ILE A 176 24.81 -5.66 20.80
C ILE A 176 24.55 -5.65 22.31
N THR A 177 24.66 -4.50 22.94
CA THR A 177 24.60 -4.38 24.42
C THR A 177 23.18 -4.22 24.94
N ARG A 178 22.29 -3.52 24.20
CA ARG A 178 20.94 -3.19 24.68
C ARG A 178 19.89 -4.19 24.18
N ILE A 179 19.94 -4.58 22.89
CA ILE A 179 18.94 -5.54 22.37
C ILE A 179 19.19 -6.90 23.03
N PRO A 180 18.17 -7.49 23.65
CA PRO A 180 18.30 -8.79 24.28
C PRO A 180 18.63 -9.89 23.25
N ALA A 181 19.36 -10.90 23.71
CA ALA A 181 19.52 -12.11 22.89
C ALA A 181 18.19 -12.86 22.79
N PRO A 182 17.93 -13.53 21.67
CA PRO A 182 16.73 -14.33 21.53
C PRO A 182 16.64 -15.42 22.61
N ASN A 183 15.44 -15.63 23.12
CA ASN A 183 15.12 -16.71 24.04
C ASN A 183 14.72 -17.94 23.24
N GLY A 184 15.13 -19.13 23.70
CA GLY A 184 14.74 -20.40 23.07
C GLY A 184 15.57 -21.57 23.58
N ASP A 185 15.15 -22.76 23.22
CA ASP A 185 15.83 -24.00 23.58
C ASP A 185 15.90 -24.94 22.36
N THR A 186 17.10 -25.27 21.93
CA THR A 186 17.34 -26.17 20.79
C THR A 186 16.88 -27.62 21.02
N ASN A 187 16.64 -28.01 22.28
CA ASN A 187 16.20 -29.37 22.63
C ASN A 187 14.66 -29.50 22.63
N LYS A 188 13.94 -28.42 22.54
CA LYS A 188 12.46 -28.44 22.46
C LYS A 188 11.98 -28.81 21.06
N PRO A 189 10.69 -29.19 20.93
CA PRO A 189 10.06 -29.32 19.60
C PRO A 189 10.24 -28.06 18.78
N THR A 190 10.49 -28.22 17.48
CA THR A 190 10.69 -27.10 16.58
C THR A 190 9.48 -26.20 16.54
N LYS A 191 9.72 -24.93 16.82
CA LYS A 191 8.75 -23.84 16.81
C LYS A 191 9.32 -22.69 15.97
N ALA A 192 8.84 -22.55 14.75
CA ALA A 192 9.28 -21.49 13.85
C ALA A 192 8.08 -20.75 13.24
N LEU A 193 8.24 -19.47 13.00
CA LEU A 193 7.23 -18.59 12.40
C LEU A 193 7.67 -18.22 10.98
N ILE A 194 6.77 -18.36 10.01
CA ILE A 194 6.95 -17.84 8.66
C ILE A 194 6.55 -16.36 8.69
N TYR A 195 7.50 -15.45 8.53
CA TYR A 195 7.19 -14.04 8.51
C TYR A 195 7.25 -13.40 7.11
N ASP A 196 7.87 -14.12 6.12
CA ASP A 196 7.76 -13.80 4.70
C ASP A 196 7.83 -15.07 3.85
N SER A 197 7.31 -15.00 2.62
CA SER A 197 7.39 -16.08 1.64
C SER A 197 7.35 -15.52 0.23
N TRP A 198 8.05 -16.19 -0.71
CA TRP A 198 8.03 -15.84 -2.13
C TRP A 198 8.28 -17.05 -3.00
N PHE A 199 8.07 -16.89 -4.28
CA PHE A 199 8.32 -17.90 -5.28
C PHE A 199 9.57 -17.58 -6.08
N ASP A 200 10.45 -18.54 -6.16
CA ASP A 200 11.63 -18.53 -7.03
C ASP A 200 11.43 -19.52 -8.17
N ASN A 201 11.70 -19.11 -9.41
CA ASN A 201 11.47 -19.94 -10.60
C ASN A 201 12.30 -21.24 -10.63
N TYR A 202 13.42 -21.29 -9.90
CA TYR A 202 14.33 -22.41 -9.86
C TYR A 202 14.19 -23.26 -8.58
N LEU A 203 13.99 -22.59 -7.43
CA LEU A 203 13.93 -23.22 -6.12
C LEU A 203 12.50 -23.53 -5.65
N GLY A 204 11.49 -22.98 -6.33
CA GLY A 204 10.09 -23.09 -5.91
C GLY A 204 9.74 -22.14 -4.77
N ALA A 205 8.82 -22.55 -3.90
CA ALA A 205 8.43 -21.74 -2.75
C ALA A 205 9.55 -21.68 -1.71
N LEU A 206 9.84 -20.46 -1.28
CA LEU A 206 10.80 -20.11 -0.25
C LEU A 206 10.04 -19.49 0.93
N ALA A 207 10.36 -19.92 2.14
CA ALA A 207 9.84 -19.37 3.37
C ALA A 207 10.96 -18.75 4.20
N LEU A 208 10.81 -17.49 4.57
CA LEU A 208 11.70 -16.83 5.52
C LEU A 208 11.14 -17.06 6.92
N VAL A 209 11.92 -17.73 7.75
CA VAL A 209 11.45 -18.19 9.05
C VAL A 209 12.30 -17.65 10.20
N ARG A 210 11.63 -17.38 11.32
CA ARG A 210 12.25 -17.15 12.61
C ARG A 210 12.07 -18.39 13.48
N VAL A 211 13.17 -19.04 13.86
CA VAL A 211 13.13 -20.21 14.74
C VAL A 211 13.14 -19.76 16.22
N TYR A 212 12.09 -20.07 16.96
CA TYR A 212 11.97 -19.76 18.39
C TYR A 212 12.53 -20.88 19.25
N ASP A 213 12.13 -22.13 19.02
CA ASP A 213 12.60 -23.32 19.73
C ASP A 213 12.98 -24.42 18.73
N GLY A 214 13.82 -25.35 19.14
CA GLY A 214 14.25 -26.49 18.35
C GLY A 214 15.25 -26.13 17.26
N GLU A 215 15.27 -26.94 16.22
CA GLU A 215 16.16 -26.84 15.06
C GLU A 215 15.43 -27.34 13.82
N ILE A 216 15.67 -26.73 12.67
CA ILE A 216 15.26 -27.21 11.35
C ILE A 216 16.52 -27.60 10.58
N SER A 217 16.56 -28.86 10.12
CA SER A 217 17.70 -29.38 9.35
C SER A 217 17.28 -29.73 7.92
N LYS A 218 18.26 -29.77 7.02
CA LYS A 218 18.06 -30.26 5.67
C LYS A 218 17.56 -31.70 5.69
N ASN A 219 16.58 -32.01 4.85
CA ASN A 219 15.83 -33.27 4.74
C ASN A 219 14.84 -33.54 5.89
N ASP A 220 14.64 -32.63 6.83
CA ASP A 220 13.57 -32.77 7.81
C ASP A 220 12.19 -32.74 7.12
N GLU A 221 11.28 -33.57 7.64
CA GLU A 221 9.87 -33.48 7.32
C GLU A 221 9.21 -32.47 8.29
N ILE A 222 8.82 -31.33 7.78
CA ILE A 222 8.14 -30.28 8.55
C ILE A 222 6.63 -30.32 8.30
N LEU A 223 5.88 -29.84 9.29
CA LEU A 223 4.43 -29.60 9.22
C LEU A 223 4.18 -28.10 9.27
N VAL A 224 3.46 -27.58 8.28
CA VAL A 224 2.91 -26.23 8.28
C VAL A 224 1.53 -26.29 8.94
N MET A 225 1.39 -25.71 10.13
CA MET A 225 0.24 -25.98 11.02
C MET A 225 -1.08 -25.45 10.48
N GLY A 226 -1.10 -24.26 9.86
CA GLY A 226 -2.31 -23.65 9.34
C GLY A 226 -2.90 -24.36 8.12
N THR A 227 -2.04 -24.94 7.27
CA THR A 227 -2.48 -25.72 6.11
C THR A 227 -2.59 -27.22 6.41
N GLY A 228 -1.99 -27.69 7.50
CA GLY A 228 -1.92 -29.10 7.86
C GLY A 228 -1.05 -29.95 6.93
N LYS A 229 -0.29 -29.32 6.02
CA LYS A 229 0.52 -30.02 5.02
C LYS A 229 1.92 -30.29 5.50
N LYS A 230 2.45 -31.43 5.07
CA LYS A 230 3.82 -31.85 5.37
C LYS A 230 4.71 -31.64 4.16
N HIS A 231 5.92 -31.15 4.41
CA HIS A 231 6.90 -30.86 3.37
C HIS A 231 8.31 -31.27 3.79
N ILE A 232 9.13 -31.64 2.81
CA ILE A 232 10.53 -31.95 3.04
C ILE A 232 11.37 -30.69 2.80
N VAL A 233 12.24 -30.36 3.73
CA VAL A 233 13.22 -29.28 3.61
C VAL A 233 14.29 -29.68 2.60
N LEU A 234 14.26 -29.07 1.42
CA LEU A 234 15.22 -29.37 0.35
C LEU A 234 16.58 -28.70 0.57
N ASP A 235 16.56 -27.45 1.02
CA ASP A 235 17.77 -26.70 1.36
C ASP A 235 17.46 -25.63 2.42
N LEU A 236 18.50 -25.10 3.05
CA LEU A 236 18.44 -24.03 4.04
C LEU A 236 19.50 -22.99 3.72
N MET A 237 19.15 -21.71 3.90
CA MET A 237 20.06 -20.61 3.62
C MET A 237 19.91 -19.47 4.64
N TYR A 238 20.99 -18.74 4.86
CA TYR A 238 20.96 -17.46 5.54
C TYR A 238 20.74 -16.34 4.54
N PRO A 239 19.90 -15.33 4.86
CA PRO A 239 19.72 -14.16 4.01
C PRO A 239 21.02 -13.34 3.96
N ASN A 240 21.39 -12.90 2.75
CA ASN A 240 22.57 -12.07 2.51
C ASN A 240 22.25 -11.10 1.37
N PRO A 241 22.79 -9.86 1.36
CA PRO A 241 22.43 -8.83 0.39
C PRO A 241 22.71 -9.20 -1.07
N ILE A 242 23.76 -9.98 -1.32
CA ILE A 242 24.18 -10.35 -2.69
C ILE A 242 23.56 -11.68 -3.10
N ALA A 243 23.77 -12.73 -2.29
CA ALA A 243 23.25 -14.07 -2.55
C ALA A 243 23.10 -14.86 -1.26
N PRO A 244 21.97 -15.56 -1.04
CA PRO A 244 21.75 -16.36 0.14
C PRO A 244 22.85 -17.41 0.37
N ILE A 245 23.29 -17.57 1.60
CA ILE A 245 24.40 -18.47 1.98
C ILE A 245 23.83 -19.78 2.51
N LYS A 246 24.17 -20.91 1.88
CA LYS A 246 23.70 -22.24 2.29
C LYS A 246 24.15 -22.61 3.69
N THR A 247 23.24 -23.23 4.46
CA THR A 247 23.52 -23.80 5.77
C THR A 247 22.95 -25.22 5.88
N LYS A 248 23.39 -25.95 6.89
CA LYS A 248 22.92 -27.32 7.15
C LYS A 248 21.69 -27.34 8.06
N SER A 249 21.60 -26.36 8.94
CA SER A 249 20.50 -26.24 9.90
C SER A 249 20.25 -24.79 10.30
N LEU A 250 19.07 -24.54 10.86
CA LEU A 250 18.65 -23.32 11.51
C LEU A 250 18.21 -23.64 12.93
N ALA A 251 18.95 -23.15 13.92
CA ALA A 251 18.70 -23.38 15.32
C ALA A 251 17.84 -22.30 15.97
N ALA A 252 17.34 -22.58 17.18
CA ALA A 252 16.60 -21.58 17.98
C ALA A 252 17.36 -20.25 18.04
N GLY A 253 16.66 -19.15 17.82
CA GLY A 253 17.22 -17.80 17.76
C GLY A 253 17.58 -17.33 16.35
N GLU A 254 17.72 -18.20 15.39
CA GLU A 254 18.16 -17.84 14.04
C GLU A 254 17.01 -17.46 13.10
N VAL A 255 17.36 -16.65 12.12
CA VAL A 255 16.53 -16.28 10.97
C VAL A 255 17.13 -16.93 9.73
N GLY A 256 16.31 -17.54 8.88
CA GLY A 256 16.79 -18.19 7.69
C GLY A 256 15.71 -18.51 6.67
N ILE A 257 16.16 -18.90 5.49
CA ILE A 257 15.32 -19.27 4.34
C ILE A 257 15.21 -20.78 4.28
N VAL A 258 13.98 -21.29 4.26
CA VAL A 258 13.65 -22.71 4.07
C VAL A 258 13.17 -22.92 2.64
N VAL A 259 13.82 -23.81 1.92
CA VAL A 259 13.50 -24.18 0.54
C VAL A 259 12.64 -25.44 0.55
N LEU A 260 11.43 -25.37 0.01
CA LEU A 260 10.46 -26.46 0.06
C LEU A 260 10.18 -27.11 -1.31
N GLY A 261 10.68 -26.54 -2.41
CA GLY A 261 10.50 -27.08 -3.76
C GLY A 261 9.04 -27.17 -4.23
N LEU A 262 8.15 -26.42 -3.60
CA LEU A 262 6.72 -26.42 -3.91
C LEU A 262 6.45 -25.57 -5.12
N LYS A 263 5.51 -26.03 -5.96
CA LYS A 263 5.01 -25.26 -7.11
C LYS A 263 3.97 -24.22 -6.70
N ASN A 264 3.43 -24.30 -5.48
CA ASN A 264 2.37 -23.43 -4.99
C ASN A 264 2.74 -22.89 -3.60
N VAL A 265 2.86 -21.55 -3.49
CA VAL A 265 3.17 -20.86 -2.22
C VAL A 265 1.97 -20.85 -1.28
N SER A 266 0.75 -21.10 -1.76
CA SER A 266 -0.44 -21.17 -0.89
C SER A 266 -0.32 -22.22 0.24
N ASP A 267 0.64 -23.12 0.12
CA ASP A 267 0.93 -24.14 1.14
C ASP A 267 1.83 -23.62 2.28
N VAL A 268 2.44 -22.43 2.09
CA VAL A 268 3.39 -21.80 3.01
C VAL A 268 2.99 -20.36 3.22
N GLN A 269 1.97 -20.15 4.05
CA GLN A 269 1.40 -18.83 4.26
C GLN A 269 2.19 -18.04 5.31
N VAL A 270 2.34 -16.75 5.08
CA VAL A 270 2.89 -15.81 6.06
C VAL A 270 2.03 -15.80 7.33
N GLY A 271 2.65 -15.80 8.51
CA GLY A 271 2.00 -15.93 9.80
C GLY A 271 1.77 -17.37 10.26
N ASP A 272 2.10 -18.36 9.42
CA ASP A 272 1.93 -19.76 9.77
C ASP A 272 3.10 -20.30 10.61
N THR A 273 2.82 -21.33 11.36
CA THR A 273 3.81 -22.01 12.23
C THR A 273 4.36 -23.24 11.56
N VAL A 274 5.68 -23.35 11.56
CA VAL A 274 6.41 -24.55 11.13
C VAL A 274 6.86 -25.33 12.34
N THR A 275 6.59 -26.64 12.32
CA THR A 275 7.04 -27.59 13.33
C THR A 275 7.52 -28.88 12.68
N GLN A 276 8.22 -29.75 13.42
CA GLN A 276 8.60 -31.08 12.92
C GLN A 276 7.38 -31.99 12.81
N ALA A 277 7.21 -32.67 11.69
CA ALA A 277 6.09 -33.57 11.45
C ALA A 277 6.08 -34.81 12.42
N ARG A 278 7.24 -35.19 12.95
CA ARG A 278 7.36 -36.33 13.88
C ARG A 278 6.94 -35.98 15.31
N ASN A 279 7.12 -34.72 15.71
CA ASN A 279 6.79 -34.24 17.05
C ASN A 279 6.18 -32.83 16.93
N PRO A 280 4.93 -32.72 16.41
CA PRO A 280 4.31 -31.45 16.15
C PRO A 280 3.92 -30.72 17.44
N LEU A 281 3.96 -29.41 17.39
CA LEU A 281 3.40 -28.56 18.43
C LEU A 281 1.89 -28.75 18.54
N LYS A 282 1.36 -28.54 19.74
CA LYS A 282 -0.10 -28.58 20.00
C LYS A 282 -0.78 -27.27 19.61
N GLU A 283 -0.07 -26.16 19.77
CA GLU A 283 -0.59 -24.81 19.53
C GLU A 283 0.37 -24.05 18.60
N PRO A 284 -0.14 -23.31 17.63
CA PRO A 284 0.70 -22.47 16.77
C PRO A 284 1.34 -21.33 17.57
N VAL A 285 2.39 -20.74 17.02
CA VAL A 285 2.88 -19.43 17.46
C VAL A 285 1.73 -18.46 17.26
N GLY A 286 1.48 -17.56 18.21
CA GLY A 286 0.46 -16.52 18.09
C GLY A 286 0.65 -15.84 16.71
N GLY A 287 -0.37 -16.01 15.86
CA GLY A 287 -0.24 -15.64 14.45
C GLY A 287 -0.62 -14.20 14.22
N PHE A 288 -0.18 -13.69 13.09
CA PHE A 288 -0.68 -12.43 12.55
C PHE A 288 -2.11 -12.60 12.07
N GLU A 289 -2.94 -11.60 12.29
CA GLU A 289 -4.17 -11.49 11.52
C GLU A 289 -3.79 -11.36 10.04
N ARG A 290 -4.56 -12.01 9.16
CA ARG A 290 -4.36 -11.83 7.71
C ARG A 290 -4.63 -10.39 7.35
N ALA A 291 -3.79 -9.84 6.49
CA ALA A 291 -4.04 -8.52 5.92
C ALA A 291 -5.42 -8.49 5.27
N LYS A 292 -6.26 -7.57 5.70
CA LYS A 292 -7.58 -7.35 5.10
C LYS A 292 -7.45 -6.17 4.14
N PRO A 293 -7.81 -6.34 2.86
CA PRO A 293 -7.80 -5.22 1.94
C PRO A 293 -8.87 -4.20 2.33
N PHE A 294 -8.52 -2.93 2.19
CA PHE A 294 -9.41 -1.80 2.50
C PHE A 294 -9.84 -1.05 1.24
N VAL A 295 -9.01 -1.09 0.19
CA VAL A 295 -9.23 -0.40 -1.08
C VAL A 295 -9.43 -1.43 -2.17
N PHE A 296 -10.42 -1.21 -3.03
CA PHE A 296 -10.75 -2.12 -4.12
C PHE A 296 -10.81 -1.37 -5.44
N ALA A 297 -10.20 -1.94 -6.49
CA ALA A 297 -10.34 -1.43 -7.85
C ALA A 297 -10.51 -2.58 -8.84
N GLY A 298 -11.21 -2.32 -9.93
CA GLY A 298 -11.25 -3.23 -11.07
C GLY A 298 -9.99 -3.05 -11.92
N LEU A 299 -9.29 -4.12 -12.25
CA LEU A 299 -8.18 -4.14 -13.20
C LEU A 299 -8.62 -4.89 -14.47
N TYR A 300 -8.52 -4.22 -15.60
CA TYR A 300 -8.95 -4.76 -16.90
C TYR A 300 -7.81 -4.64 -17.90
N PRO A 301 -7.50 -5.71 -18.67
CA PRO A 301 -6.55 -5.61 -19.75
C PRO A 301 -7.13 -4.76 -20.89
N ILE A 302 -6.30 -3.94 -21.53
CA ILE A 302 -6.72 -3.16 -22.70
C ILE A 302 -7.09 -4.10 -23.84
N GLU A 303 -6.29 -5.14 -24.07
CA GLU A 303 -6.55 -6.21 -25.03
C GLU A 303 -7.34 -7.33 -24.36
N THR A 304 -8.54 -7.60 -24.85
CA THR A 304 -9.47 -8.54 -24.21
C THR A 304 -8.99 -10.00 -24.20
N ASP A 305 -8.08 -10.39 -25.09
CA ASP A 305 -7.42 -11.69 -25.13
C ASP A 305 -6.35 -11.88 -24.05
N LYS A 306 -5.91 -10.80 -23.41
CA LYS A 306 -4.95 -10.81 -22.30
C LYS A 306 -5.56 -11.10 -20.92
N PHE A 307 -6.83 -11.48 -20.83
CA PHE A 307 -7.50 -11.79 -19.56
C PHE A 307 -6.83 -12.95 -18.80
N GLU A 308 -6.47 -14.02 -19.52
CA GLU A 308 -5.79 -15.17 -18.91
C GLU A 308 -4.35 -14.80 -18.47
N ASP A 309 -3.65 -13.99 -19.26
CA ASP A 309 -2.32 -13.50 -18.89
C ASP A 309 -2.39 -12.66 -17.62
N LEU A 310 -3.42 -11.81 -17.47
CA LEU A 310 -3.63 -11.02 -16.25
C LEU A 310 -3.94 -11.92 -15.05
N ARG A 311 -4.71 -12.99 -15.22
CA ARG A 311 -4.97 -13.96 -14.15
C ARG A 311 -3.67 -14.61 -13.69
N ASP A 312 -2.86 -15.10 -14.62
CA ASP A 312 -1.60 -15.76 -14.31
C ASP A 312 -0.60 -14.80 -13.66
N ALA A 313 -0.61 -13.53 -14.07
CA ALA A 313 0.22 -12.48 -13.46
C ALA A 313 -0.23 -12.18 -12.02
N LEU A 314 -1.53 -12.05 -11.77
CA LEU A 314 -2.10 -11.85 -10.42
C LEU A 314 -1.81 -13.05 -9.52
N ASP A 315 -1.92 -14.28 -10.03
CA ASP A 315 -1.55 -15.49 -9.29
C ASP A 315 -0.08 -15.46 -8.86
N LYS A 316 0.83 -15.16 -9.78
CA LYS A 316 2.26 -15.04 -9.50
C LYS A 316 2.56 -13.90 -8.52
N LEU A 317 1.91 -12.75 -8.69
CA LEU A 317 2.12 -11.62 -7.81
C LEU A 317 1.65 -11.91 -6.39
N LYS A 318 0.49 -12.56 -6.23
CA LYS A 318 -0.06 -13.02 -4.95
C LYS A 318 0.85 -13.99 -4.20
N LEU A 319 1.69 -14.76 -4.92
CA LEU A 319 2.70 -15.61 -4.31
C LEU A 319 3.76 -14.80 -3.56
N ASN A 320 4.06 -13.60 -4.04
CA ASN A 320 5.07 -12.71 -3.46
C ASN A 320 4.48 -11.62 -2.56
N ASP A 321 3.16 -11.44 -2.63
CA ASP A 321 2.41 -10.46 -1.85
C ASP A 321 1.08 -11.06 -1.38
N SER A 322 1.09 -11.60 -0.17
CA SER A 322 -0.07 -12.28 0.41
C SER A 322 -1.23 -11.35 0.78
N SER A 323 -1.03 -10.04 0.73
CA SER A 323 -2.05 -9.04 1.03
C SER A 323 -3.03 -8.82 -0.14
N ILE A 324 -2.65 -9.21 -1.35
CA ILE A 324 -3.48 -9.09 -2.54
C ILE A 324 -4.60 -10.13 -2.51
N SER A 325 -5.83 -9.66 -2.68
CA SER A 325 -7.00 -10.50 -2.94
C SER A 325 -7.61 -10.11 -4.29
N TYR A 326 -8.08 -11.07 -5.06
CA TYR A 326 -8.76 -10.76 -6.30
C TYR A 326 -9.84 -11.80 -6.62
N GLU A 327 -10.85 -11.35 -7.33
CA GLU A 327 -11.95 -12.19 -7.87
C GLU A 327 -12.28 -11.73 -9.29
N PRO A 328 -12.77 -12.65 -10.16
CA PRO A 328 -13.18 -12.27 -11.51
C PRO A 328 -14.32 -11.25 -11.49
N GLU A 329 -14.21 -10.25 -12.34
CA GLU A 329 -15.22 -9.20 -12.51
C GLU A 329 -15.50 -8.99 -13.99
N THR A 330 -16.75 -8.63 -14.32
CA THR A 330 -17.15 -8.29 -15.68
C THR A 330 -17.76 -6.89 -15.69
N SER A 331 -17.25 -6.04 -16.57
CA SER A 331 -17.82 -4.72 -16.87
C SER A 331 -18.43 -4.71 -18.25
N VAL A 332 -19.60 -4.10 -18.38
CA VAL A 332 -20.25 -3.92 -19.69
C VAL A 332 -19.39 -3.06 -20.62
N ALA A 333 -18.66 -2.10 -20.03
CA ALA A 333 -17.81 -1.15 -20.77
C ALA A 333 -16.42 -1.71 -21.08
N LEU A 334 -15.79 -2.46 -20.13
CA LEU A 334 -14.38 -2.87 -20.19
C LEU A 334 -14.19 -4.37 -20.49
N GLY A 335 -15.27 -5.18 -20.43
CA GLY A 335 -15.19 -6.61 -20.64
C GLY A 335 -14.80 -7.39 -19.38
N PHE A 336 -13.97 -8.42 -19.53
CA PHE A 336 -13.52 -9.27 -18.45
C PHE A 336 -12.28 -8.70 -17.77
N GLY A 337 -12.26 -8.76 -16.45
CA GLY A 337 -11.16 -8.30 -15.61
C GLY A 337 -11.23 -8.90 -14.20
N PHE A 338 -10.57 -8.27 -13.26
CA PHE A 338 -10.55 -8.71 -11.87
C PHE A 338 -10.83 -7.54 -10.92
N ARG A 339 -11.66 -7.79 -9.92
CA ARG A 339 -11.78 -6.93 -8.74
C ARG A 339 -10.65 -7.28 -7.81
N VAL A 340 -9.76 -6.33 -7.57
CA VAL A 340 -8.55 -6.53 -6.76
C VAL A 340 -8.65 -5.69 -5.50
N GLY A 341 -8.32 -6.32 -4.36
CA GLY A 341 -8.25 -5.67 -3.07
C GLY A 341 -6.81 -5.36 -2.69
N PHE A 342 -6.60 -4.15 -2.15
CA PHE A 342 -5.32 -3.56 -1.79
C PHE A 342 -5.33 -3.03 -0.36
N LEU A 343 -4.16 -2.88 0.24
CA LEU A 343 -4.00 -2.30 1.58
C LEU A 343 -4.24 -0.78 1.59
N GLY A 344 -3.92 -0.11 0.49
CA GLY A 344 -4.09 1.33 0.32
C GLY A 344 -3.87 1.76 -1.13
N LEU A 345 -3.83 3.08 -1.37
CA LEU A 345 -3.67 3.63 -2.71
C LEU A 345 -2.25 3.40 -3.27
N LEU A 346 -1.22 3.63 -2.47
CA LEU A 346 0.17 3.39 -2.89
C LEU A 346 0.39 1.91 -3.22
N HIS A 347 -0.18 1.01 -2.42
CA HIS A 347 -0.14 -0.42 -2.71
C HIS A 347 -0.82 -0.74 -4.06
N MET A 348 -1.99 -0.15 -4.35
CA MET A 348 -2.66 -0.31 -5.65
C MET A 348 -1.79 0.17 -6.81
N GLU A 349 -1.15 1.34 -6.69
CA GLU A 349 -0.26 1.87 -7.71
C GLU A 349 0.95 0.96 -7.96
N VAL A 350 1.59 0.49 -6.87
CA VAL A 350 2.73 -0.42 -6.95
C VAL A 350 2.35 -1.73 -7.63
N VAL A 351 1.23 -2.34 -7.23
CA VAL A 351 0.74 -3.60 -7.82
C VAL A 351 0.44 -3.42 -9.31
N LYS A 352 -0.24 -2.33 -9.69
CA LYS A 352 -0.52 -2.02 -11.09
C LYS A 352 0.76 -1.86 -11.89
N GLU A 353 1.71 -1.06 -11.39
CA GLU A 353 2.99 -0.79 -12.05
C GLU A 353 3.84 -2.07 -12.20
N ARG A 354 3.81 -2.97 -11.20
CA ARG A 354 4.45 -4.28 -11.28
C ARG A 354 3.81 -5.17 -12.34
N LEU A 355 2.48 -5.21 -12.42
CA LEU A 355 1.77 -5.96 -13.46
C LEU A 355 2.13 -5.44 -14.86
N GLU A 356 2.25 -4.13 -15.03
CA GLU A 356 2.63 -3.51 -16.31
C GLU A 356 4.10 -3.79 -16.67
N ARG A 357 5.04 -3.65 -15.71
CA ARG A 357 6.49 -3.79 -15.99
C ARG A 357 7.00 -5.23 -15.99
N GLU A 358 6.55 -6.06 -15.02
CA GLU A 358 7.07 -7.43 -14.86
C GLU A 358 6.39 -8.43 -15.79
N PHE A 359 5.13 -8.15 -16.21
CA PHE A 359 4.32 -9.08 -17.00
C PHE A 359 3.89 -8.54 -18.37
N ASP A 360 4.35 -7.34 -18.76
CA ASP A 360 4.06 -6.70 -20.05
C ASP A 360 2.55 -6.61 -20.34
N LEU A 361 1.80 -6.10 -19.36
CA LEU A 361 0.35 -5.95 -19.42
C LEU A 361 -0.02 -4.47 -19.45
N ASP A 362 -0.82 -4.07 -20.45
CA ASP A 362 -1.44 -2.75 -20.46
C ASP A 362 -2.80 -2.82 -19.75
N LEU A 363 -2.95 -2.07 -18.63
CA LEU A 363 -4.10 -2.20 -17.73
C LEU A 363 -4.90 -0.90 -17.58
N ILE A 364 -6.22 -1.03 -17.58
CA ILE A 364 -7.15 -0.01 -17.13
C ILE A 364 -7.52 -0.32 -15.67
N ALA A 365 -7.27 0.64 -14.77
CA ALA A 365 -7.77 0.60 -13.41
C ALA A 365 -9.03 1.47 -13.29
N THR A 366 -10.07 0.95 -12.62
CA THR A 366 -11.22 1.77 -12.23
C THR A 366 -10.88 2.63 -11.02
N ALA A 367 -11.74 3.60 -10.71
CA ALA A 367 -11.60 4.37 -9.48
C ALA A 367 -11.54 3.45 -8.25
N PRO A 368 -10.61 3.68 -7.32
CA PRO A 368 -10.56 2.94 -6.08
C PRO A 368 -11.81 3.21 -5.25
N THR A 369 -12.30 2.17 -4.62
CA THR A 369 -13.48 2.20 -3.75
C THR A 369 -13.17 1.50 -2.43
N VAL A 370 -13.98 1.78 -1.42
CA VAL A 370 -13.95 1.08 -0.13
C VAL A 370 -15.07 0.06 -0.05
N THR A 371 -15.05 -0.83 0.94
CA THR A 371 -16.17 -1.71 1.22
C THR A 371 -17.26 -0.94 1.95
N TYR A 372 -18.46 -0.89 1.39
CA TYR A 372 -19.67 -0.36 2.05
C TYR A 372 -20.50 -1.52 2.62
N GLU A 373 -21.15 -1.28 3.74
CA GLU A 373 -22.18 -2.17 4.25
C GLU A 373 -23.57 -1.55 3.98
N VAL A 374 -24.42 -2.30 3.29
CA VAL A 374 -25.74 -1.82 2.90
C VAL A 374 -26.79 -2.65 3.64
N LEU A 375 -27.50 -2.00 4.56
CA LEU A 375 -28.64 -2.59 5.22
C LEU A 375 -29.85 -2.44 4.29
N GLN A 376 -30.45 -3.55 3.92
CA GLN A 376 -31.66 -3.57 3.09
C GLN A 376 -32.94 -3.51 3.96
N THR A 377 -34.03 -3.07 3.35
CA THR A 377 -35.34 -2.98 3.99
C THR A 377 -35.91 -4.32 4.47
N ASP A 378 -35.39 -5.41 3.96
CA ASP A 378 -35.70 -6.79 4.38
C ASP A 378 -34.79 -7.30 5.53
N GLY A 379 -33.88 -6.45 6.02
CA GLY A 379 -32.93 -6.79 7.09
C GLY A 379 -31.65 -7.48 6.65
N VAL A 380 -31.44 -7.68 5.34
CA VAL A 380 -30.20 -8.28 4.84
C VAL A 380 -29.10 -7.23 4.83
N ASN A 381 -27.92 -7.56 5.37
CA ASN A 381 -26.72 -6.75 5.30
C ASN A 381 -25.82 -7.23 4.15
N LEU A 382 -25.58 -6.38 3.17
CA LEU A 382 -24.73 -6.66 2.00
C LEU A 382 -23.43 -5.88 2.11
N LYS A 383 -22.30 -6.55 1.88
CA LYS A 383 -21.01 -5.89 1.68
C LYS A 383 -20.77 -5.62 0.20
N ILE A 384 -20.56 -4.37 -0.15
CA ILE A 384 -20.42 -3.90 -1.52
C ILE A 384 -19.06 -3.25 -1.70
N GLN A 385 -18.31 -3.73 -2.68
CA GLN A 385 -17.00 -3.21 -3.08
C GLN A 385 -17.04 -2.54 -4.45
N ASN A 386 -18.06 -2.83 -5.26
CA ASN A 386 -18.28 -2.23 -6.55
C ASN A 386 -19.59 -1.40 -6.53
N PRO A 387 -19.54 -0.08 -6.87
CA PRO A 387 -20.74 0.76 -6.92
C PRO A 387 -21.87 0.22 -7.81
N SER A 388 -21.53 -0.54 -8.87
CA SER A 388 -22.53 -1.13 -9.76
C SER A 388 -23.42 -2.18 -9.08
N GLN A 389 -22.96 -2.77 -7.97
CA GLN A 389 -23.68 -3.79 -7.18
C GLN A 389 -24.65 -3.17 -6.18
N LEU A 390 -24.70 -1.84 -6.05
CA LEU A 390 -25.60 -1.17 -5.10
C LEU A 390 -27.06 -1.49 -5.46
N PRO A 391 -27.87 -2.00 -4.51
CA PRO A 391 -29.29 -2.29 -4.74
C PRO A 391 -30.06 -1.03 -5.18
N PRO A 392 -31.24 -1.19 -5.79
CA PRO A 392 -32.13 -0.07 -6.05
C PRO A 392 -32.49 0.68 -4.77
N VAL A 393 -32.58 2.00 -4.84
CA VAL A 393 -32.78 2.91 -3.69
C VAL A 393 -33.95 2.50 -2.79
N ASN A 394 -35.03 1.98 -3.38
CA ASN A 394 -36.23 1.52 -2.63
C ASN A 394 -35.99 0.25 -1.79
N LYS A 395 -34.88 -0.43 -1.95
CA LYS A 395 -34.48 -1.61 -1.16
C LYS A 395 -33.42 -1.30 -0.12
N ILE A 396 -32.91 -0.08 -0.09
CA ILE A 396 -31.86 0.37 0.83
C ILE A 396 -32.55 1.03 2.03
N ASP A 397 -32.24 0.57 3.23
CA ASP A 397 -32.59 1.23 4.48
C ASP A 397 -31.49 2.23 4.87
N SER A 398 -30.24 1.76 4.93
CA SER A 398 -29.09 2.61 5.25
C SER A 398 -27.82 2.09 4.57
N ILE A 399 -26.86 3.00 4.34
CA ILE A 399 -25.53 2.69 3.82
C ILE A 399 -24.51 3.08 4.89
N LEU A 400 -23.69 2.12 5.31
CA LEU A 400 -22.60 2.36 6.24
C LEU A 400 -21.29 2.44 5.46
N GLU A 401 -20.48 3.43 5.79
CA GLU A 401 -19.15 3.64 5.23
C GLU A 401 -18.06 3.45 6.31
N PRO A 402 -16.89 2.90 5.94
CA PRO A 402 -15.78 2.74 6.87
C PRO A 402 -15.16 4.08 7.20
N TYR A 403 -14.86 4.29 8.47
CA TYR A 403 -14.11 5.42 8.99
C TYR A 403 -12.68 5.00 9.33
N VAL A 404 -11.80 5.97 9.36
CA VAL A 404 -10.43 5.85 9.85
C VAL A 404 -10.17 6.91 10.91
N LYS A 405 -9.31 6.58 11.87
CA LYS A 405 -8.69 7.53 12.77
C LYS A 405 -7.41 8.03 12.12
N ALA A 406 -7.43 9.28 11.69
CA ALA A 406 -6.31 9.93 11.02
C ALA A 406 -5.48 10.74 12.02
N THR A 407 -4.16 10.58 11.97
CA THR A 407 -3.18 11.34 12.75
C THR A 407 -2.35 12.21 11.83
N ILE A 408 -2.31 13.51 12.09
CA ILE A 408 -1.57 14.49 11.30
C ILE A 408 -0.66 15.28 12.21
N ILE A 409 0.62 15.37 11.86
CA ILE A 409 1.57 16.28 12.53
C ILE A 409 2.00 17.33 11.52
N THR A 410 1.94 18.61 11.94
CA THR A 410 2.19 19.74 11.05
C THR A 410 2.77 20.93 11.80
N PRO A 411 3.56 21.79 11.14
CA PRO A 411 3.85 23.12 11.67
C PRO A 411 2.58 23.95 11.90
N SER A 412 2.53 24.71 12.99
CA SER A 412 1.37 25.50 13.41
C SER A 412 0.90 26.51 12.35
N GLU A 413 1.80 27.01 11.50
CA GLU A 413 1.48 27.93 10.40
C GLU A 413 0.50 27.36 9.36
N PHE A 414 0.46 26.02 9.18
CA PHE A 414 -0.43 25.34 8.22
C PHE A 414 -1.73 24.84 8.83
N LEU A 415 -1.94 25.03 10.13
CA LEU A 415 -3.11 24.50 10.87
C LEU A 415 -4.43 24.88 10.22
N GLY A 416 -4.60 26.14 9.84
CA GLY A 416 -5.83 26.63 9.21
C GLY A 416 -6.12 25.96 7.87
N ASN A 417 -5.09 25.72 7.05
CA ASN A 417 -5.25 25.05 5.76
C ASN A 417 -5.69 23.59 5.95
N ILE A 418 -5.10 22.90 6.92
CA ILE A 418 -5.39 21.50 7.22
C ILE A 418 -6.79 21.34 7.78
N ILE A 419 -7.21 22.18 8.74
CA ILE A 419 -8.58 22.16 9.28
C ILE A 419 -9.60 22.38 8.15
N THR A 420 -9.32 23.31 7.24
CA THR A 420 -10.19 23.55 6.08
C THR A 420 -10.26 22.32 5.16
N LEU A 421 -9.11 21.69 4.88
CA LEU A 421 -9.06 20.47 4.07
C LEU A 421 -9.87 19.34 4.72
N LEU A 422 -9.67 19.10 6.02
CA LEU A 422 -10.32 18.03 6.77
C LEU A 422 -11.84 18.24 6.88
N ASN A 423 -12.29 19.46 7.12
CA ASN A 423 -13.72 19.80 7.13
C ASN A 423 -14.37 19.55 5.78
N ASN A 424 -13.68 19.89 4.68
CA ASN A 424 -14.15 19.59 3.32
C ASN A 424 -14.23 18.09 3.03
N ARG A 425 -13.47 17.28 3.76
CA ARG A 425 -13.45 15.80 3.68
C ARG A 425 -14.34 15.14 4.74
N ARG A 426 -15.29 15.85 5.33
CA ARG A 426 -16.19 15.34 6.38
C ARG A 426 -15.46 14.81 7.63
N GLY A 427 -14.25 15.30 7.87
CA GLY A 427 -13.47 14.93 9.05
C GLY A 427 -14.09 15.50 10.32
N ILE A 428 -14.10 14.70 11.38
CA ILE A 428 -14.56 15.06 12.72
C ILE A 428 -13.32 15.12 13.62
N GLN A 429 -13.00 16.29 14.13
CA GLN A 429 -11.85 16.47 15.01
C GLN A 429 -12.10 15.76 16.34
N THR A 430 -11.18 14.88 16.72
CA THR A 430 -11.20 14.15 18.00
C THR A 430 -10.19 14.71 18.99
N LYS A 431 -9.02 15.14 18.50
CA LYS A 431 -7.94 15.66 19.34
C LYS A 431 -7.13 16.75 18.61
N MET A 432 -6.59 17.69 19.38
CA MET A 432 -5.61 18.68 18.91
C MET A 432 -4.68 19.03 20.06
N ASP A 433 -3.41 18.71 19.91
CA ASP A 433 -2.37 18.98 20.89
C ASP A 433 -1.20 19.75 20.28
N TYR A 434 -0.67 20.73 21.00
CA TYR A 434 0.58 21.39 20.65
C TYR A 434 1.75 20.56 21.21
N ILE A 435 2.52 19.94 20.30
CA ILE A 435 3.72 19.18 20.66
C ILE A 435 4.83 20.13 21.12
N THR A 436 5.02 21.19 20.32
CA THR A 436 5.90 22.32 20.61
C THR A 436 5.16 23.60 20.26
N THR A 437 5.78 24.77 20.50
CA THR A 437 5.22 26.06 20.08
C THR A 437 4.90 26.11 18.57
N ASP A 438 5.66 25.36 17.78
CA ASP A 438 5.66 25.42 16.33
C ASP A 438 5.03 24.19 15.64
N ARG A 439 4.71 23.12 16.40
CA ARG A 439 4.18 21.86 15.85
C ARG A 439 2.92 21.42 16.58
N VAL A 440 1.95 20.94 15.79
CA VAL A 440 0.63 20.52 16.26
C VAL A 440 0.35 19.09 15.80
N LEU A 441 -0.19 18.28 16.71
CA LEU A 441 -0.76 16.98 16.43
C LEU A 441 -2.28 17.12 16.35
N LEU A 442 -2.87 16.60 15.27
CA LEU A 442 -4.30 16.56 15.02
C LEU A 442 -4.75 15.12 14.88
N GLU A 443 -5.81 14.75 15.57
CA GLU A 443 -6.51 13.48 15.33
C GLU A 443 -7.93 13.75 14.82
N TYR A 444 -8.32 13.01 13.79
CA TYR A 444 -9.61 13.15 13.12
C TYR A 444 -10.21 11.80 12.79
N ASP A 445 -11.51 11.65 12.97
CA ASP A 445 -12.27 10.58 12.35
C ASP A 445 -12.70 11.03 10.96
N ILE A 446 -12.31 10.30 9.92
CA ILE A 446 -12.57 10.65 8.52
C ILE A 446 -13.15 9.43 7.80
N PRO A 447 -14.18 9.59 6.93
CA PRO A 447 -14.60 8.51 6.05
C PRO A 447 -13.45 8.07 5.15
N MET A 448 -13.17 6.78 5.11
CA MET A 448 -12.02 6.25 4.37
C MET A 448 -12.05 6.62 2.89
N ASN A 449 -13.23 6.66 2.27
CA ASN A 449 -13.38 7.05 0.87
C ASN A 449 -12.94 8.49 0.57
N GLU A 450 -12.90 9.38 1.58
CA GLU A 450 -12.45 10.77 1.41
C GLU A 450 -10.93 10.91 1.42
N ILE A 451 -10.19 9.88 1.87
CA ILE A 451 -8.72 9.88 1.89
C ILE A 451 -8.10 9.05 0.77
N VAL A 452 -8.83 8.05 0.23
CA VAL A 452 -8.31 7.09 -0.74
C VAL A 452 -7.92 7.73 -2.08
N MET A 453 -8.44 8.89 -2.44
CA MET A 453 -8.16 9.49 -3.76
C MET A 453 -6.96 10.45 -3.72
N ASP A 454 -7.17 11.70 -3.45
CA ASP A 454 -6.21 12.80 -3.63
C ASP A 454 -5.86 13.53 -2.32
N PHE A 455 -6.28 12.97 -1.19
CA PHE A 455 -6.10 13.61 0.11
C PHE A 455 -4.64 13.85 0.47
N TYR A 456 -3.78 12.86 0.27
CA TYR A 456 -2.36 12.94 0.60
C TYR A 456 -1.66 14.03 -0.23
N ASP A 457 -1.94 14.10 -1.52
CA ASP A 457 -1.37 15.10 -2.41
C ASP A 457 -1.84 16.52 -2.03
N LYS A 458 -3.13 16.66 -1.68
CA LYS A 458 -3.67 17.93 -1.19
C LYS A 458 -3.12 18.33 0.16
N LEU A 459 -2.93 17.38 1.07
CA LEU A 459 -2.30 17.63 2.36
C LEU A 459 -0.87 18.14 2.16
N LYS A 460 -0.07 17.44 1.37
CA LYS A 460 1.31 17.85 1.05
C LYS A 460 1.37 19.19 0.35
N SER A 461 0.56 19.41 -0.65
CA SER A 461 0.56 20.69 -1.39
C SER A 461 0.13 21.87 -0.52
N SER A 462 -0.86 21.69 0.35
CA SER A 462 -1.36 22.75 1.26
C SER A 462 -0.38 23.10 2.38
N THR A 463 0.57 22.21 2.67
CA THR A 463 1.57 22.34 3.74
C THR A 463 3.00 22.42 3.21
N LYS A 464 3.20 22.61 1.92
CA LYS A 464 4.53 22.61 1.27
C LYS A 464 5.36 21.34 1.56
N GLY A 465 4.70 20.23 1.81
CA GLY A 465 5.32 18.96 2.15
C GLY A 465 5.64 18.74 3.62
N TYR A 466 5.35 19.69 4.51
CA TYR A 466 5.72 19.62 5.93
C TYR A 466 4.75 18.82 6.81
N ALA A 467 3.53 18.50 6.34
CA ALA A 467 2.62 17.68 7.12
C ALA A 467 2.90 16.19 6.90
N SER A 468 2.98 15.44 7.98
CA SER A 468 2.92 13.99 7.97
C SER A 468 1.51 13.49 8.25
N PHE A 469 1.19 12.32 7.73
CA PHE A 469 -0.11 11.71 7.81
C PHE A 469 0.01 10.20 8.02
N ASP A 470 -0.78 9.70 8.95
CA ASP A 470 -0.98 8.29 9.21
C ASP A 470 -2.44 8.02 9.52
N TYR A 471 -2.92 6.79 9.34
CA TYR A 471 -4.30 6.44 9.64
C TYR A 471 -4.45 4.97 10.05
N GLU A 472 -5.45 4.73 10.89
CA GLU A 472 -5.85 3.39 11.33
C GLU A 472 -7.32 3.16 10.99
N PRO A 473 -7.70 1.95 10.54
CA PRO A 473 -9.10 1.59 10.37
C PRO A 473 -9.87 1.72 11.70
N SER A 474 -11.10 2.24 11.60
CA SER A 474 -12.00 2.40 12.72
C SER A 474 -13.34 1.69 12.48
N ASP A 475 -14.43 2.26 12.92
CA ASP A 475 -15.78 1.72 12.83
C ASP A 475 -16.48 2.01 11.49
N TYR A 476 -17.63 1.38 11.30
CA TYR A 476 -18.56 1.71 10.21
C TYR A 476 -19.64 2.65 10.73
N ARG A 477 -19.93 3.73 9.98
CA ARG A 477 -20.94 4.72 10.35
C ARG A 477 -21.93 4.93 9.21
N VAL A 478 -23.19 5.18 9.54
CA VAL A 478 -24.22 5.50 8.56
C VAL A 478 -23.89 6.83 7.88
N GLY A 479 -23.93 6.84 6.54
CA GLY A 479 -23.69 8.01 5.73
C GLY A 479 -24.85 8.26 4.74
N ASP A 480 -25.14 9.54 4.48
CA ASP A 480 -26.08 9.95 3.42
C ASP A 480 -25.39 9.84 2.07
N LEU A 481 -25.36 8.62 1.53
CA LEU A 481 -24.59 8.26 0.33
C LEU A 481 -25.53 7.91 -0.83
N VAL A 482 -25.12 8.29 -2.04
CA VAL A 482 -25.84 7.99 -3.27
C VAL A 482 -24.89 7.45 -4.34
N LYS A 483 -25.41 6.59 -5.22
CA LYS A 483 -24.69 6.16 -6.41
C LYS A 483 -24.82 7.21 -7.50
N LEU A 484 -23.70 7.70 -7.99
CA LEU A 484 -23.57 8.58 -9.13
C LEU A 484 -23.19 7.74 -10.35
N ASP A 485 -24.13 7.59 -11.29
CA ASP A 485 -23.93 6.89 -12.55
C ASP A 485 -23.54 7.87 -13.65
N VAL A 486 -22.62 7.45 -14.53
CA VAL A 486 -22.23 8.19 -15.72
C VAL A 486 -22.78 7.52 -16.97
N LYS A 487 -23.46 8.31 -17.80
CA LYS A 487 -24.02 7.85 -19.07
C LYS A 487 -23.30 8.53 -20.23
N VAL A 488 -22.83 7.75 -21.18
CA VAL A 488 -22.22 8.23 -22.43
C VAL A 488 -23.07 7.80 -23.61
N ALA A 489 -23.50 8.76 -24.39
CA ALA A 489 -24.46 8.55 -25.53
C ALA A 489 -25.78 7.87 -25.11
N GLY A 490 -26.14 7.95 -23.82
CA GLY A 490 -27.35 7.36 -23.25
C GLY A 490 -27.16 6.01 -22.57
N GLU A 491 -26.01 5.38 -22.73
CA GLU A 491 -25.66 4.10 -22.07
C GLU A 491 -24.89 4.35 -20.78
N THR A 492 -25.22 3.64 -19.71
CA THR A 492 -24.50 3.73 -18.43
C THR A 492 -23.17 3.01 -18.56
N VAL A 493 -22.10 3.68 -18.13
CA VAL A 493 -20.75 3.13 -18.05
C VAL A 493 -20.51 2.72 -16.60
N ASP A 494 -20.70 1.43 -16.32
CA ASP A 494 -20.61 0.85 -14.96
C ASP A 494 -19.26 1.08 -14.28
N ALA A 495 -18.17 1.00 -15.04
CA ALA A 495 -16.80 1.25 -14.56
C ALA A 495 -16.54 2.70 -14.12
N LEU A 496 -17.44 3.64 -14.45
CA LEU A 496 -17.38 5.07 -14.05
C LEU A 496 -18.36 5.42 -12.92
N SER A 497 -19.13 4.43 -12.42
CA SER A 497 -20.05 4.66 -11.31
C SER A 497 -19.28 4.80 -10.00
N ILE A 498 -19.67 5.77 -9.17
CA ILE A 498 -19.06 6.04 -7.86
C ILE A 498 -20.14 6.23 -6.78
N ILE A 499 -19.77 5.96 -5.53
CA ILE A 499 -20.61 6.27 -4.37
C ILE A 499 -20.07 7.56 -3.75
N VAL A 500 -20.95 8.54 -3.57
CA VAL A 500 -20.62 9.88 -3.09
C VAL A 500 -21.63 10.38 -2.06
N PRO A 501 -21.26 11.30 -1.17
CA PRO A 501 -22.21 11.97 -0.30
C PRO A 501 -23.29 12.71 -1.13
N GLU A 502 -24.56 12.58 -0.74
CA GLU A 502 -25.68 13.20 -1.45
C GLU A 502 -25.50 14.71 -1.58
N SER A 503 -25.01 15.37 -0.53
CA SER A 503 -24.73 16.81 -0.51
C SER A 503 -23.71 17.26 -1.56
N LYS A 504 -22.76 16.41 -1.94
CA LYS A 504 -21.70 16.68 -2.92
C LYS A 504 -22.01 16.14 -4.32
N ALA A 505 -23.05 15.32 -4.46
CA ALA A 505 -23.32 14.58 -5.70
C ALA A 505 -23.54 15.50 -6.91
N GLN A 506 -24.21 16.63 -6.74
CA GLN A 506 -24.47 17.57 -7.84
C GLN A 506 -23.18 18.26 -8.32
N THR A 507 -22.31 18.68 -7.40
CA THR A 507 -21.03 19.32 -7.73
C THR A 507 -20.11 18.31 -8.39
N LYS A 508 -19.88 17.16 -7.76
CA LYS A 508 -19.06 16.07 -8.33
C LYS A 508 -19.58 15.60 -9.69
N GLY A 509 -20.89 15.44 -9.85
CA GLY A 509 -21.47 15.08 -11.14
C GLY A 509 -21.22 16.11 -12.25
N ARG A 510 -21.25 17.41 -11.91
CA ARG A 510 -20.97 18.49 -12.87
C ARG A 510 -19.50 18.51 -13.28
N ASP A 511 -18.60 18.40 -12.31
CA ASP A 511 -17.16 18.43 -12.56
C ASP A 511 -16.73 17.18 -13.35
N PHE A 512 -17.34 16.03 -13.07
CA PHE A 512 -17.11 14.81 -13.80
C PHE A 512 -17.51 14.91 -15.28
N VAL A 513 -18.73 15.34 -15.59
CA VAL A 513 -19.14 15.45 -17.01
C VAL A 513 -18.32 16.51 -17.75
N LYS A 514 -17.84 17.55 -17.05
CA LYS A 514 -16.95 18.57 -17.61
C LYS A 514 -15.57 17.99 -17.94
N ALA A 515 -14.94 17.26 -17.01
CA ALA A 515 -13.67 16.58 -17.24
C ALA A 515 -13.77 15.57 -18.39
N MET A 516 -14.80 14.74 -18.38
CA MET A 516 -15.06 13.76 -19.44
C MET A 516 -15.22 14.40 -20.82
N LYS A 517 -15.85 15.58 -20.90
CA LYS A 517 -16.01 16.30 -22.18
C LYS A 517 -14.68 16.71 -22.80
N GLU A 518 -13.66 17.00 -21.99
CA GLU A 518 -12.32 17.37 -22.47
C GLU A 518 -11.55 16.17 -22.98
N ILE A 519 -11.77 15.01 -22.37
CA ILE A 519 -11.04 13.75 -22.65
C ILE A 519 -11.68 12.96 -23.79
N VAL A 520 -13.02 12.88 -23.83
CA VAL A 520 -13.72 12.09 -24.85
C VAL A 520 -13.51 12.73 -26.24
N PRO A 521 -12.90 11.99 -27.20
CA PRO A 521 -12.63 12.53 -28.52
C PRO A 521 -13.91 12.80 -29.30
N ARG A 522 -13.89 13.84 -30.14
CA ARG A 522 -15.02 14.16 -31.02
C ARG A 522 -15.28 12.99 -31.98
N GLN A 523 -16.54 12.56 -32.03
CA GLN A 523 -17.03 11.54 -32.92
C GLN A 523 -17.74 12.15 -34.15
N LEU A 524 -18.17 11.33 -35.10
CA LEU A 524 -18.96 11.78 -36.25
C LEU A 524 -20.38 12.24 -35.86
N PHE A 525 -20.80 11.94 -34.64
CA PHE A 525 -22.07 12.37 -34.03
C PHE A 525 -21.84 13.05 -32.69
N GLU A 526 -22.85 13.72 -32.17
CA GLU A 526 -22.79 14.35 -30.85
C GLU A 526 -22.86 13.30 -29.75
N VAL A 527 -21.90 13.35 -28.82
CA VAL A 527 -21.85 12.47 -27.65
C VAL A 527 -22.35 13.25 -26.44
N ALA A 528 -23.49 12.86 -25.90
CA ALA A 528 -23.99 13.39 -24.65
C ALA A 528 -23.34 12.62 -23.49
N ILE A 529 -22.73 13.34 -22.54
CA ILE A 529 -22.19 12.82 -21.30
C ILE A 529 -23.09 13.33 -20.18
N GLN A 530 -23.60 12.42 -19.34
CA GLN A 530 -24.57 12.75 -18.31
C GLN A 530 -24.19 12.07 -17.00
N ALA A 531 -24.32 12.81 -15.90
CA ALA A 531 -24.28 12.24 -14.55
C ALA A 531 -25.70 12.14 -14.00
N SER A 532 -26.02 11.01 -13.37
CA SER A 532 -27.35 10.73 -12.85
C SER A 532 -27.33 10.02 -11.50
N ILE A 533 -28.33 10.30 -10.67
CA ILE A 533 -28.64 9.55 -9.46
C ILE A 533 -29.92 8.76 -9.75
N GLY A 534 -29.79 7.44 -9.88
CA GLY A 534 -30.88 6.61 -10.38
C GLY A 534 -31.35 7.10 -11.76
N ASN A 535 -32.63 7.49 -11.86
CA ASN A 535 -33.22 7.98 -13.12
C ASN A 535 -33.08 9.51 -13.31
N LYS A 536 -32.66 10.24 -12.28
CA LYS A 536 -32.58 11.70 -12.31
C LYS A 536 -31.23 12.15 -12.85
N ILE A 537 -31.20 12.81 -14.00
CA ILE A 537 -30.00 13.45 -14.55
C ILE A 537 -29.74 14.73 -13.75
N ILE A 538 -28.54 14.85 -13.15
CA ILE A 538 -28.13 15.99 -12.34
C ILE A 538 -27.15 16.92 -13.07
N ALA A 539 -26.40 16.39 -14.04
CA ALA A 539 -25.48 17.17 -14.87
C ALA A 539 -25.41 16.61 -16.28
N ARG A 540 -25.14 17.47 -17.26
CA ARG A 540 -25.00 17.08 -18.66
C ARG A 540 -24.03 18.00 -19.39
N GLU A 541 -23.13 17.39 -20.16
CA GLU A 541 -22.28 18.03 -21.15
C GLU A 541 -22.40 17.33 -22.51
N THR A 542 -21.97 18.00 -23.56
CA THR A 542 -22.06 17.44 -24.92
C THR A 542 -20.75 17.67 -25.67
N VAL A 543 -20.16 16.60 -26.16
CA VAL A 543 -19.00 16.64 -27.08
C VAL A 543 -19.55 16.84 -28.48
N LYS A 544 -19.20 17.97 -29.11
CA LYS A 544 -19.67 18.32 -30.46
C LYS A 544 -19.13 17.33 -31.50
N SER A 545 -19.96 16.95 -32.48
CA SER A 545 -19.53 16.09 -33.56
C SER A 545 -18.44 16.72 -34.43
N MET A 546 -17.56 15.88 -34.99
CA MET A 546 -16.75 16.28 -36.13
C MET A 546 -17.65 16.55 -37.34
N GLY A 547 -17.61 17.76 -37.90
CA GLY A 547 -18.43 18.13 -39.03
C GLY A 547 -17.57 18.59 -40.19
N LYS A 548 -17.67 17.93 -41.36
CA LYS A 548 -17.30 18.60 -42.62
C LYS A 548 -18.26 19.77 -42.86
N ASN A 549 -17.72 20.92 -43.20
CA ASN A 549 -18.53 22.03 -43.65
C ASN A 549 -19.12 21.67 -45.02
N VAL A 550 -20.30 21.00 -45.02
CA VAL A 550 -20.96 20.54 -46.26
C VAL A 550 -21.46 21.68 -47.11
N THR A 551 -21.53 22.92 -46.55
CA THR A 551 -21.97 24.13 -47.24
C THR A 551 -20.80 24.94 -47.80
N ALA A 552 -19.53 24.60 -47.54
CA ALA A 552 -18.35 25.35 -47.97
C ALA A 552 -18.25 25.49 -49.50
N LYS A 553 -18.79 24.52 -50.28
CA LYS A 553 -18.80 24.55 -51.75
C LYS A 553 -20.09 25.14 -52.34
N CYS A 554 -20.99 25.66 -51.51
CA CYS A 554 -22.21 26.31 -52.00
C CYS A 554 -21.95 27.82 -52.22
N TYR A 555 -21.43 28.16 -53.40
CA TYR A 555 -21.34 29.54 -53.85
C TYR A 555 -22.70 30.05 -54.27
N GLY A 556 -23.11 31.26 -53.79
CA GLY A 556 -24.37 31.89 -54.12
C GLY A 556 -25.53 31.58 -53.14
N GLY A 557 -26.56 32.41 -53.13
CA GLY A 557 -27.64 32.45 -52.17
C GLY A 557 -28.69 31.34 -52.20
N ASP A 558 -28.39 30.11 -52.69
CA ASP A 558 -29.33 29.02 -52.69
C ASP A 558 -29.52 28.43 -51.28
N ILE A 559 -30.42 29.10 -50.54
CA ILE A 559 -30.81 28.74 -49.17
C ILE A 559 -31.41 27.32 -49.11
N THR A 560 -32.14 26.92 -50.13
CA THR A 560 -32.83 25.64 -50.20
C THR A 560 -31.84 24.47 -50.29
N ARG A 561 -30.79 24.62 -51.09
CA ARG A 561 -29.71 23.61 -51.24
C ARG A 561 -28.87 23.50 -49.97
N LYS A 562 -28.55 24.65 -49.35
CA LYS A 562 -27.86 24.66 -48.04
C LYS A 562 -28.64 23.90 -46.97
N ARG A 563 -29.96 24.17 -46.92
CA ARG A 563 -30.88 23.53 -45.96
C ARG A 563 -30.97 22.02 -46.18
N LYS A 564 -31.13 21.55 -47.43
CA LYS A 564 -31.15 20.11 -47.77
C LYS A 564 -29.84 19.41 -47.42
N LEU A 565 -28.70 20.01 -47.63
CA LEU A 565 -27.39 19.45 -47.27
C LEU A 565 -27.20 19.33 -45.76
N LEU A 566 -27.63 20.33 -44.99
CA LEU A 566 -27.63 20.33 -43.55
C LEU A 566 -28.60 19.27 -42.98
N GLU A 567 -29.78 19.11 -43.56
CA GLU A 567 -30.76 18.07 -43.19
C GLU A 567 -30.23 16.68 -43.46
N LYS A 568 -29.64 16.42 -44.65
CA LYS A 568 -28.96 15.14 -44.96
C LYS A 568 -27.79 14.84 -44.00
N GLN A 569 -27.00 15.84 -43.65
CA GLN A 569 -25.93 15.68 -42.68
C GLN A 569 -26.50 15.33 -41.29
N LYS A 570 -27.58 15.98 -40.86
CA LYS A 570 -28.26 15.71 -39.60
C LYS A 570 -28.85 14.30 -39.55
N GLU A 571 -29.49 13.86 -40.63
CA GLU A 571 -29.99 12.46 -40.74
C GLU A 571 -28.85 11.44 -40.74
N GLY A 572 -27.75 11.68 -41.49
CA GLY A 572 -26.57 10.83 -41.48
C GLY A 572 -25.95 10.68 -40.08
N LYS A 573 -25.83 11.80 -39.34
CA LYS A 573 -25.34 11.79 -37.96
C LYS A 573 -26.29 11.05 -37.02
N LYS A 574 -27.62 11.17 -37.22
CA LYS A 574 -28.63 10.44 -36.42
C LYS A 574 -28.56 8.92 -36.65
N ARG A 575 -28.32 8.47 -37.90
CA ARG A 575 -28.09 7.05 -38.23
C ARG A 575 -26.80 6.53 -37.61
N MET A 576 -25.70 7.27 -37.71
CA MET A 576 -24.41 6.90 -37.10
C MET A 576 -24.51 6.80 -35.58
N LYS A 577 -25.25 7.68 -34.92
CA LYS A 577 -25.49 7.62 -33.48
C LYS A 577 -26.25 6.36 -33.05
N ALA A 578 -27.16 5.83 -33.91
CA ALA A 578 -27.92 4.62 -33.63
C ALA A 578 -27.09 3.33 -33.75
N ILE A 579 -25.94 3.36 -34.43
CA ILE A 579 -25.12 2.20 -34.75
C ILE A 579 -23.74 2.28 -34.05
N GLY A 580 -23.26 3.49 -33.72
CA GLY A 580 -21.90 3.70 -33.22
C GLY A 580 -21.78 3.52 -31.71
N LYS A 581 -20.90 2.64 -31.27
CA LYS A 581 -20.39 2.63 -29.88
C LYS A 581 -19.36 3.74 -29.72
N VAL A 582 -19.37 4.41 -28.58
CA VAL A 582 -18.36 5.42 -28.23
C VAL A 582 -17.20 4.71 -27.55
N ASN A 583 -16.02 4.72 -28.17
CA ASN A 583 -14.81 4.24 -27.52
C ASN A 583 -14.32 5.33 -26.54
N LEU A 584 -14.23 4.94 -25.28
CA LEU A 584 -13.68 5.77 -24.22
C LEU A 584 -12.18 5.51 -24.11
N PRO A 585 -11.33 6.56 -24.13
CA PRO A 585 -9.90 6.40 -23.91
C PRO A 585 -9.62 6.05 -22.43
N GLN A 586 -8.45 5.50 -22.15
CA GLN A 586 -8.04 5.11 -20.79
C GLN A 586 -8.09 6.29 -19.80
N GLU A 587 -7.71 7.48 -20.25
CA GLU A 587 -7.73 8.71 -19.46
C GLU A 587 -9.13 9.07 -18.95
N ALA A 588 -10.18 8.60 -19.61
CA ALA A 588 -11.56 8.82 -19.17
C ALA A 588 -11.84 8.09 -17.84
N PHE A 589 -11.28 6.91 -17.63
CA PHE A 589 -11.43 6.15 -16.38
C PHE A 589 -10.57 6.74 -15.26
N LEU A 590 -9.41 7.30 -15.61
CA LEU A 590 -8.55 8.02 -14.66
C LEU A 590 -9.09 9.42 -14.30
N SER A 591 -9.99 10.00 -15.11
CA SER A 591 -10.58 11.32 -14.83
C SER A 591 -11.39 11.34 -13.54
N VAL A 592 -11.93 10.18 -13.12
CA VAL A 592 -12.64 10.03 -11.84
C VAL A 592 -11.73 10.33 -10.65
N LEU A 593 -10.43 10.01 -10.76
CA LEU A 593 -9.43 10.24 -9.73
C LEU A 593 -9.06 11.73 -9.55
N LYS A 594 -9.37 12.57 -10.55
CA LYS A 594 -9.02 14.01 -10.59
C LYS A 594 -10.18 14.94 -10.24
N ILE A 595 -11.33 14.39 -9.81
CA ILE A 595 -12.50 15.19 -9.47
C ILE A 595 -12.42 15.62 -8.02
N ASP A 596 -12.39 16.92 -7.80
CA ASP A 596 -12.33 17.57 -6.48
C ASP A 596 -13.62 17.40 -5.65
#